data_c41c9cd8d764275011bcaa81665d3ca4
#
_entry.id   c41c9cd8d764275011bcaa81665d3ca4
#
_cell.length_a   1.000
_cell.length_b   1.000
_cell.length_c   1.000
_cell.angle_alpha   90.00
_cell.angle_beta   90.00
_cell.angle_gamma   90.00
#
_symmetry.space_group_name_H-M   'P 1'
#
loop_
_entity.id
_entity.type
_entity.pdbx_description
1 polymer ?
#
loop_
_entity_poly.entity_id
_entity_poly.type
_entity_poly.pdbx_seq_one_letter_code
_entity_poly.pdbx_strand_id
1 'polypeptide(L)'
;LEQKIDTNKGFLENLIKQQSSNDIAARGTDNNISVAEIAVPPDEPVSPRRVLSVGLALILSTMFGVGLALFLEYLDDTVRSTDEVENYLQLPALAAIPIIDSMAKRRLLLVGPGNEDGDHTKSELLIQSDPRSSLAEAYRQLRTSILLSTAGRAPKTLLVTSSLPSEGKTITTANTAVSLAQTGAKVLIVDADMRRPRIHTVFGMENGSGLSSLLSSPAKEEDVLELIKFDTSSNLYVMTSGPVPPNPAELIGSEQMTSLLKILQNNFTHVVIDSPPIASFTDGVLIASMVDGVILVVQAGRCSRQVLKRSRQLLTDIGARIFGVILNQAKLGAKENHYYYESYYHADHYNGSAEKNEI
;
A
#
# COMPACT_ATOMS: atom_id res chain seq x y z
N LEU A 1 -63.00 106.99 -41.30
CA LEU A 1 -63.02 106.13 -40.12
C LEU A 1 -63.41 104.67 -40.54
N GLU A 2 -64.35 104.43 -41.43
CA GLU A 2 -64.83 103.10 -41.91
C GLU A 2 -63.68 102.30 -42.54
N GLN A 3 -62.86 102.92 -43.40
CA GLN A 3 -61.76 102.24 -44.05
C GLN A 3 -60.71 101.68 -43.07
N LYS A 4 -60.47 102.34 -41.95
CA LYS A 4 -59.58 101.86 -40.89
C LYS A 4 -60.16 100.71 -40.11
N ILE A 5 -61.49 100.66 -39.97
CA ILE A 5 -62.16 99.58 -39.25
C ILE A 5 -62.13 98.34 -40.12
N ASP A 6 -62.38 98.47 -41.43
CA ASP A 6 -62.30 97.32 -42.32
C ASP A 6 -60.87 96.74 -42.49
N THR A 7 -59.86 97.63 -42.52
CA THR A 7 -58.44 97.21 -42.56
C THR A 7 -58.06 96.45 -41.31
N ASN A 8 -58.52 96.99 -40.17
CA ASN A 8 -58.20 96.34 -38.84
C ASN A 8 -58.98 95.03 -38.68
N LYS A 9 -60.25 94.94 -39.22
CA LYS A 9 -60.94 93.64 -39.23
C LYS A 9 -60.24 92.64 -40.09
N GLY A 10 -59.86 93.04 -41.33
CA GLY A 10 -59.11 92.13 -42.22
C GLY A 10 -57.80 91.68 -41.65
N PHE A 11 -57.15 92.59 -40.89
CA PHE A 11 -55.87 92.21 -40.17
C PHE A 11 -56.16 91.25 -39.01
N LEU A 12 -57.24 91.51 -38.28
CA LEU A 12 -57.64 90.61 -37.18
C LEU A 12 -58.03 89.19 -37.68
N GLU A 13 -58.81 89.15 -38.77
CA GLU A 13 -59.19 87.91 -39.41
C GLU A 13 -57.94 87.14 -39.89
N ASN A 14 -56.99 87.82 -40.51
CA ASN A 14 -55.71 87.15 -40.89
C ASN A 14 -54.93 86.69 -39.72
N LEU A 15 -54.84 87.40 -38.62
CA LEU A 15 -54.13 86.96 -37.37
C LEU A 15 -54.83 85.72 -36.75
N ILE A 16 -56.21 85.76 -36.73
CA ILE A 16 -56.97 84.61 -36.21
C ILE A 16 -56.71 83.35 -37.12
N LYS A 17 -56.68 83.58 -38.41
CA LYS A 17 -56.46 82.49 -39.44
C LYS A 17 -55.00 81.94 -39.29
N GLN A 18 -54.05 82.88 -39.07
CA GLN A 18 -52.67 82.51 -38.88
C GLN A 18 -52.42 81.75 -37.51
N GLN A 19 -53.13 82.23 -36.47
CA GLN A 19 -53.13 81.54 -35.20
C GLN A 19 -53.77 80.20 -35.27
N SER A 20 -54.90 80.06 -35.96
CA SER A 20 -55.54 78.76 -36.19
C SER A 20 -54.69 77.84 -37.00
N SER A 21 -53.98 78.29 -38.04
CA SER A 21 -53.05 77.49 -38.81
C SER A 21 -51.84 77.04 -38.06
N ASN A 22 -51.30 77.90 -37.18
CA ASN A 22 -50.22 77.56 -36.28
C ASN A 22 -50.69 76.60 -35.21
N ASP A 23 -51.88 76.76 -34.65
CA ASP A 23 -52.43 75.76 -33.69
C ASP A 23 -52.72 74.40 -34.36
N ILE A 24 -53.14 74.42 -35.61
CA ILE A 24 -53.30 73.18 -36.38
C ILE A 24 -51.87 72.56 -36.64
N ALA A 25 -50.92 73.42 -37.06
CA ALA A 25 -49.53 72.93 -37.26
C ALA A 25 -48.86 72.44 -35.97
N ALA A 26 -49.17 73.13 -34.85
CA ALA A 26 -48.68 72.67 -33.57
C ALA A 26 -49.36 71.40 -33.06
N ARG A 27 -50.64 71.20 -33.44
CA ARG A 27 -51.36 69.92 -33.16
C ARG A 27 -51.06 68.83 -34.16
N GLY A 28 -50.63 69.24 -35.39
CA GLY A 28 -50.30 68.33 -36.49
C GLY A 28 -48.86 67.91 -36.54
N THR A 29 -48.04 68.20 -35.51
CA THR A 29 -46.84 67.42 -35.33
C THR A 29 -47.21 66.05 -34.79
N ASP A 30 -47.67 65.19 -35.72
CA ASP A 30 -47.68 63.77 -35.45
C ASP A 30 -46.27 63.39 -35.04
N ASN A 31 -46.01 63.33 -33.76
CA ASN A 31 -44.86 62.62 -33.25
C ASN A 31 -45.08 61.20 -33.70
N ASN A 32 -44.38 60.79 -34.75
CA ASN A 32 -44.32 59.39 -35.19
C ASN A 32 -43.74 58.48 -34.12
N ILE A 33 -43.49 59.01 -32.96
CA ILE A 33 -42.99 58.26 -31.78
C ILE A 33 -44.19 58.01 -30.88
N SER A 34 -44.76 56.83 -31.04
CA SER A 34 -45.71 56.27 -30.09
C SER A 34 -44.98 55.42 -29.07
N VAL A 35 -45.29 55.58 -27.81
CA VAL A 35 -44.86 54.67 -26.78
C VAL A 35 -45.64 53.36 -27.01
N ALA A 36 -44.98 52.40 -27.64
CA ALA A 36 -45.60 51.12 -27.98
C ALA A 36 -45.89 50.29 -26.72
N GLU A 37 -44.92 50.30 -25.77
CA GLU A 37 -45.09 49.68 -24.49
C GLU A 37 -44.23 50.43 -23.43
N ILE A 38 -44.74 50.51 -22.22
CA ILE A 38 -43.98 50.98 -21.08
C ILE A 38 -43.14 49.80 -20.62
N ALA A 39 -41.80 49.96 -20.57
CA ALA A 39 -40.89 48.93 -20.06
C ALA A 39 -41.22 48.63 -18.61
N VAL A 40 -41.81 47.49 -18.34
CA VAL A 40 -42.04 46.96 -16.99
C VAL A 40 -40.80 46.16 -16.58
N PRO A 41 -40.14 46.45 -15.45
CA PRO A 41 -39.06 45.63 -14.97
C PRO A 41 -39.59 44.19 -14.72
N PRO A 42 -38.86 43.16 -15.14
CA PRO A 42 -39.33 41.78 -14.94
C PRO A 42 -39.37 41.48 -13.43
N ASP A 43 -40.44 40.82 -12.99
CA ASP A 43 -40.63 40.43 -11.57
C ASP A 43 -39.61 39.40 -11.12
N GLU A 44 -39.00 38.64 -12.06
CA GLU A 44 -37.96 37.69 -11.79
C GLU A 44 -36.67 37.99 -12.59
N PRO A 45 -35.49 37.78 -12.01
CA PRO A 45 -34.21 38.01 -12.72
C PRO A 45 -34.06 37.07 -13.90
N VAL A 46 -33.98 37.62 -15.11
CA VAL A 46 -33.84 36.90 -16.37
C VAL A 46 -32.48 36.15 -16.47
N SER A 47 -31.44 36.68 -15.79
CA SER A 47 -30.09 36.14 -15.75
C SER A 47 -29.37 36.55 -14.44
N PRO A 48 -28.55 35.68 -13.82
CA PRO A 48 -28.37 34.26 -14.12
C PRO A 48 -29.50 33.38 -13.58
N ARG A 49 -29.89 32.34 -14.31
CA ARG A 49 -30.85 31.33 -13.84
C ARG A 49 -30.20 30.46 -12.78
N ARG A 50 -30.26 30.89 -11.52
CA ARG A 50 -29.49 30.34 -10.38
C ARG A 50 -29.64 28.82 -10.25
N VAL A 51 -30.87 28.31 -10.32
CA VAL A 51 -31.14 26.86 -10.21
C VAL A 51 -30.48 26.08 -11.33
N LEU A 52 -30.60 26.56 -12.58
CA LEU A 52 -30.01 25.89 -13.75
C LEU A 52 -28.46 25.95 -13.70
N SER A 53 -27.91 27.11 -13.30
CA SER A 53 -26.45 27.29 -13.16
C SER A 53 -25.86 26.40 -12.06
N VAL A 54 -26.53 26.30 -10.90
CA VAL A 54 -26.13 25.40 -9.81
C VAL A 54 -26.25 23.95 -10.23
N GLY A 55 -27.34 23.56 -10.88
CA GLY A 55 -27.51 22.20 -11.40
C GLY A 55 -26.42 21.81 -12.41
N LEU A 56 -26.12 22.73 -13.36
CA LEU A 56 -25.07 22.50 -14.35
C LEU A 56 -23.67 22.41 -13.69
N ALA A 57 -23.39 23.29 -12.74
CA ALA A 57 -22.12 23.27 -12.00
C ALA A 57 -21.93 21.97 -11.21
N LEU A 58 -23.00 21.43 -10.62
CA LEU A 58 -23.00 20.18 -9.88
C LEU A 58 -22.74 18.98 -10.81
N ILE A 59 -23.36 18.93 -11.98
CA ILE A 59 -23.13 17.89 -12.97
C ILE A 59 -21.68 17.95 -13.49
N LEU A 60 -21.19 19.13 -13.84
CA LEU A 60 -19.83 19.30 -14.35
C LEU A 60 -18.78 18.97 -13.30
N SER A 61 -18.98 19.38 -12.03
CA SER A 61 -18.07 19.06 -10.94
C SER A 61 -18.03 17.56 -10.66
N THR A 62 -19.18 16.89 -10.68
CA THR A 62 -19.24 15.42 -10.48
C THR A 62 -18.55 14.71 -11.65
N MET A 63 -18.80 15.12 -12.89
CA MET A 63 -18.17 14.54 -14.07
C MET A 63 -16.64 14.74 -14.07
N PHE A 64 -16.20 15.94 -13.69
CA PHE A 64 -14.78 16.25 -13.51
C PHE A 64 -14.15 15.41 -12.38
N GLY A 65 -14.84 15.29 -11.23
CA GLY A 65 -14.37 14.48 -10.09
C GLY A 65 -14.23 13.00 -10.45
N VAL A 66 -15.23 12.42 -11.14
CA VAL A 66 -15.15 11.03 -11.63
C VAL A 66 -14.03 10.88 -12.66
N GLY A 67 -13.94 11.81 -13.63
CA GLY A 67 -12.88 11.79 -14.64
C GLY A 67 -11.48 11.88 -14.02
N LEU A 68 -11.30 12.74 -13.03
CA LEU A 68 -10.03 12.87 -12.29
C LEU A 68 -9.72 11.60 -11.48
N ALA A 69 -10.71 11.00 -10.82
CA ALA A 69 -10.52 9.75 -10.07
C ALA A 69 -10.08 8.61 -10.98
N LEU A 70 -10.73 8.43 -12.14
CA LEU A 70 -10.34 7.42 -13.13
C LEU A 70 -8.96 7.70 -13.75
N PHE A 71 -8.63 8.97 -13.95
CA PHE A 71 -7.31 9.37 -14.46
C PHE A 71 -6.20 9.05 -13.43
N LEU A 72 -6.42 9.34 -12.15
CA LEU A 72 -5.48 8.99 -11.07
C LEU A 72 -5.33 7.47 -10.92
N GLU A 73 -6.42 6.70 -11.01
CA GLU A 73 -6.38 5.24 -11.00
C GLU A 73 -5.62 4.67 -12.20
N TYR A 74 -5.77 5.26 -13.39
CA TYR A 74 -5.01 4.87 -14.59
C TYR A 74 -3.49 5.13 -14.45
N LEU A 75 -3.11 6.18 -13.71
CA LEU A 75 -1.70 6.49 -13.43
C LEU A 75 -1.07 5.61 -12.34
N ASP A 76 -1.90 4.91 -11.56
CA ASP A 76 -1.43 4.03 -10.49
C ASP A 76 -0.94 2.69 -11.06
N ASP A 77 0.38 2.54 -11.18
CA ASP A 77 1.07 1.33 -11.66
C ASP A 77 1.49 0.41 -10.50
N THR A 78 0.87 0.51 -9.32
CA THR A 78 1.21 -0.32 -8.17
C THR A 78 0.51 -1.67 -8.19
N VAL A 79 1.17 -2.68 -7.59
CA VAL A 79 0.61 -4.04 -7.43
C VAL A 79 -0.22 -4.09 -6.15
N ARG A 80 -1.47 -4.59 -6.24
CA ARG A 80 -2.42 -4.60 -5.12
C ARG A 80 -2.99 -5.97 -4.77
N SER A 81 -2.96 -6.92 -5.70
CA SER A 81 -3.53 -8.25 -5.51
C SER A 81 -2.54 -9.37 -5.85
N THR A 82 -2.81 -10.57 -5.36
CA THR A 82 -2.04 -11.79 -5.66
C THR A 82 -2.12 -12.15 -7.14
N ASP A 83 -3.31 -12.02 -7.75
CA ASP A 83 -3.53 -12.30 -9.17
C ASP A 83 -2.69 -11.37 -10.07
N GLU A 84 -2.54 -10.11 -9.68
CA GLU A 84 -1.67 -9.18 -10.39
C GLU A 84 -0.20 -9.60 -10.30
N VAL A 85 0.27 -10.05 -9.12
CA VAL A 85 1.62 -10.58 -8.95
C VAL A 85 1.86 -11.76 -9.89
N GLU A 86 0.97 -12.75 -9.89
CA GLU A 86 1.10 -13.95 -10.73
C GLU A 86 1.07 -13.62 -12.22
N ASN A 87 0.14 -12.78 -12.64
CA ASN A 87 -0.01 -12.41 -14.05
C ASN A 87 1.18 -11.59 -14.58
N TYR A 88 1.71 -10.64 -13.78
CA TYR A 88 2.81 -9.79 -14.22
C TYR A 88 4.19 -10.44 -14.09
N LEU A 89 4.41 -11.19 -13.01
CA LEU A 89 5.71 -11.78 -12.73
C LEU A 89 5.83 -13.22 -13.20
N GLN A 90 4.71 -13.89 -13.46
CA GLN A 90 4.69 -15.33 -13.69
C GLN A 90 5.44 -16.08 -12.57
N LEU A 91 5.27 -15.62 -11.35
CA LEU A 91 5.77 -16.22 -10.12
C LEU A 91 4.58 -16.50 -9.19
N PRO A 92 4.58 -17.61 -8.46
CA PRO A 92 3.50 -17.93 -7.56
C PRO A 92 3.43 -16.92 -6.40
N ALA A 93 2.23 -16.50 -6.03
CA ALA A 93 1.98 -15.81 -4.78
C ALA A 93 1.95 -16.84 -3.65
N LEU A 94 2.97 -16.83 -2.77
CA LEU A 94 3.10 -17.82 -1.69
C LEU A 94 2.10 -17.58 -0.57
N ALA A 95 1.84 -16.32 -0.26
CA ALA A 95 0.86 -15.88 0.73
C ALA A 95 0.54 -14.39 0.57
N ALA A 96 -0.65 -14.00 1.03
CA ALA A 96 -1.04 -12.61 1.25
C ALA A 96 -1.13 -12.33 2.75
N ILE A 97 -0.32 -11.40 3.25
CA ILE A 97 -0.28 -11.01 4.65
C ILE A 97 -1.18 -9.77 4.84
N PRO A 98 -2.25 -9.85 5.65
CA PRO A 98 -3.19 -8.75 5.81
C PRO A 98 -2.61 -7.58 6.60
N ILE A 99 -3.22 -6.39 6.46
CA ILE A 99 -2.88 -5.20 7.23
C ILE A 99 -3.24 -5.42 8.70
N ILE A 100 -2.29 -5.19 9.60
CA ILE A 100 -2.44 -5.35 11.05
C ILE A 100 -3.44 -4.34 11.64
N ASP A 101 -3.55 -3.15 11.06
CA ASP A 101 -4.35 -2.02 11.55
C ASP A 101 -5.86 -2.32 11.68
N SER A 102 -6.38 -3.21 10.82
CA SER A 102 -7.78 -3.61 10.86
C SER A 102 -8.13 -4.49 12.05
N MET A 103 -7.16 -5.20 12.62
CA MET A 103 -7.33 -6.08 13.78
C MET A 103 -7.18 -5.33 15.10
N ALA A 104 -6.23 -4.41 15.21
CA ALA A 104 -6.03 -3.59 16.40
C ALA A 104 -7.24 -2.70 16.67
N LYS A 105 -7.80 -2.04 15.66
CA LYS A 105 -9.03 -1.23 15.79
C LYS A 105 -10.26 -2.05 16.19
N ARG A 106 -10.38 -3.27 15.71
CA ARG A 106 -11.51 -4.15 16.05
C ARG A 106 -11.40 -4.68 17.48
N ARG A 107 -10.19 -4.95 17.98
CA ARG A 107 -9.91 -5.36 19.36
C ARG A 107 -10.15 -4.20 20.34
N LEU A 108 -9.79 -2.95 19.97
CA LEU A 108 -10.09 -1.74 20.76
C LEU A 108 -11.58 -1.47 20.90
N LEU A 109 -12.41 -1.87 19.92
CA LEU A 109 -13.87 -1.70 19.96
C LEU A 109 -14.57 -2.79 20.82
N LEU A 110 -13.92 -3.95 21.05
CA LEU A 110 -14.46 -5.09 21.78
C LEU A 110 -13.91 -5.22 23.20
N VAL A 111 -12.72 -4.66 23.48
CA VAL A 111 -12.06 -4.66 24.78
C VAL A 111 -11.75 -3.21 25.10
N GLY A 112 -12.39 -2.63 26.13
CA GLY A 112 -12.20 -1.26 26.56
C GLY A 112 -10.72 -0.91 26.82
N PRO A 113 -10.37 0.38 27.08
CA PRO A 113 -8.99 0.85 27.19
C PRO A 113 -8.28 0.16 28.36
N GLY A 114 -7.52 -0.86 28.06
CA GLY A 114 -6.61 -1.54 28.99
C GLY A 114 -5.18 -1.08 28.76
N ASN A 115 -4.45 -0.81 29.82
CA ASN A 115 -3.10 -0.26 29.96
C ASN A 115 -2.17 -0.46 28.77
N GLU A 116 -1.72 0.66 28.18
CA GLU A 116 -0.72 0.76 27.12
C GLU A 116 0.74 0.72 27.63
N ASP A 117 1.08 -0.13 28.57
CA ASP A 117 2.48 -0.36 28.98
C ASP A 117 2.96 -1.77 28.56
N GLY A 118 2.78 -2.12 27.29
CA GLY A 118 3.23 -3.39 26.70
C GLY A 118 4.39 -3.18 25.74
N ASP A 119 5.53 -3.72 26.10
CA ASP A 119 6.78 -3.90 25.35
C ASP A 119 6.54 -4.02 23.82
N HIS A 120 6.81 -2.95 23.07
CA HIS A 120 6.63 -2.87 21.62
C HIS A 120 7.41 -3.95 20.84
N THR A 121 8.44 -4.54 21.43
CA THR A 121 9.28 -5.58 20.83
C THR A 121 8.53 -6.91 20.67
N LYS A 122 7.67 -7.27 21.63
CA LYS A 122 6.85 -8.51 21.56
C LYS A 122 5.68 -8.41 20.56
N SER A 123 5.33 -7.20 20.15
CA SER A 123 4.27 -6.95 19.17
C SER A 123 4.68 -7.29 17.72
N GLU A 124 5.98 -7.40 17.41
CA GLU A 124 6.47 -7.68 16.05
C GLU A 124 6.46 -9.19 15.71
N LEU A 125 6.50 -10.08 16.71
CA LEU A 125 6.34 -11.53 16.54
C LEU A 125 4.86 -11.93 16.59
N LEU A 126 4.15 -11.55 15.56
CA LEU A 126 2.68 -11.56 15.47
C LEU A 126 2.06 -12.96 15.60
N ILE A 127 2.77 -13.99 15.16
CA ILE A 127 2.30 -15.38 15.23
C ILE A 127 2.25 -15.90 16.66
N GLN A 128 3.13 -15.38 17.53
CA GLN A 128 3.18 -15.81 18.93
C GLN A 128 2.10 -15.14 19.77
N SER A 129 1.81 -13.86 19.47
CA SER A 129 0.82 -13.08 20.23
C SER A 129 -0.61 -13.58 20.03
N ASP A 130 -0.94 -14.08 18.84
CA ASP A 130 -2.27 -14.64 18.53
C ASP A 130 -2.16 -15.78 17.51
N PRO A 131 -1.95 -17.04 17.98
CA PRO A 131 -1.81 -18.20 17.10
C PRO A 131 -3.06 -18.54 16.27
N ARG A 132 -4.23 -18.00 16.64
CA ARG A 132 -5.49 -18.22 15.93
C ARG A 132 -5.86 -17.06 14.99
N SER A 133 -5.00 -16.07 14.82
CA SER A 133 -5.26 -14.94 13.92
C SER A 133 -5.20 -15.36 12.45
N SER A 134 -5.89 -14.61 11.59
CA SER A 134 -5.77 -14.75 10.12
C SER A 134 -4.33 -14.52 9.65
N LEU A 135 -3.56 -13.74 10.40
CA LEU A 135 -2.16 -13.52 10.17
C LEU A 135 -1.33 -14.78 10.42
N ALA A 136 -1.57 -15.49 11.54
CA ALA A 136 -0.91 -16.75 11.84
C ALA A 136 -1.21 -17.80 10.77
N GLU A 137 -2.46 -17.82 10.24
CA GLU A 137 -2.84 -18.71 9.14
C GLU A 137 -2.12 -18.38 7.84
N ALA A 138 -1.97 -17.10 7.50
CA ALA A 138 -1.21 -16.67 6.34
C ALA A 138 0.26 -17.16 6.39
N TYR A 139 0.88 -17.11 7.57
CA TYR A 139 2.23 -17.65 7.75
C TYR A 139 2.30 -19.18 7.77
N ARG A 140 1.25 -19.88 8.22
CA ARG A 140 1.16 -21.36 8.08
C ARG A 140 1.03 -21.76 6.62
N GLN A 141 0.21 -21.04 5.84
CA GLN A 141 0.10 -21.23 4.40
C GLN A 141 1.45 -20.98 3.72
N LEU A 142 2.12 -19.87 4.06
CA LEU A 142 3.46 -19.56 3.58
C LEU A 142 4.45 -20.67 3.87
N ARG A 143 4.49 -21.18 5.10
CA ARG A 143 5.33 -22.31 5.51
C ARG A 143 5.07 -23.54 4.62
N THR A 144 3.81 -23.88 4.42
CA THR A 144 3.44 -25.04 3.58
C THR A 144 3.92 -24.82 2.15
N SER A 145 3.73 -23.65 1.58
CA SER A 145 4.21 -23.30 0.23
C SER A 145 5.73 -23.39 0.13
N ILE A 146 6.47 -22.93 1.16
CA ILE A 146 7.94 -23.04 1.21
C ILE A 146 8.38 -24.50 1.25
N LEU A 147 7.79 -25.32 2.13
CA LEU A 147 8.18 -26.71 2.28
C LEU A 147 7.90 -27.54 1.02
N LEU A 148 6.88 -27.16 0.25
CA LEU A 148 6.49 -27.80 -1.02
C LEU A 148 7.15 -27.19 -2.26
N SER A 149 7.91 -26.08 -2.13
CA SER A 149 8.50 -25.35 -3.27
C SER A 149 9.59 -26.14 -4.01
N THR A 150 10.11 -27.20 -3.41
CA THR A 150 11.15 -28.07 -3.98
C THR A 150 10.69 -29.54 -4.03
N ALA A 151 10.87 -30.20 -5.18
CA ALA A 151 10.55 -31.60 -5.31
C ALA A 151 11.51 -32.46 -4.46
N GLY A 152 10.95 -33.17 -3.49
CA GLY A 152 11.63 -34.22 -2.72
C GLY A 152 12.43 -33.76 -1.49
N ARG A 153 12.79 -32.51 -1.30
CA ARG A 153 13.52 -32.03 -0.12
C ARG A 153 13.19 -30.58 0.20
N ALA A 154 12.80 -30.29 1.44
CA ALA A 154 12.60 -28.92 1.88
C ALA A 154 13.90 -28.09 1.75
N PRO A 155 13.82 -26.81 1.36
CA PRO A 155 15.00 -25.96 1.20
C PRO A 155 15.71 -25.76 2.54
N LYS A 156 17.04 -25.82 2.54
CA LYS A 156 17.86 -25.56 3.73
C LYS A 156 18.11 -24.07 3.93
N THR A 157 18.36 -23.35 2.85
CA THR A 157 18.69 -21.91 2.90
C THR A 157 17.66 -21.12 2.13
N LEU A 158 17.10 -20.11 2.78
CA LEU A 158 16.07 -19.22 2.26
C LEU A 158 16.51 -17.79 2.39
N LEU A 159 16.55 -17.05 1.29
CA LEU A 159 16.68 -15.61 1.31
C LEU A 159 15.32 -14.96 1.29
N VAL A 160 15.05 -14.09 2.22
CA VAL A 160 13.89 -13.18 2.20
C VAL A 160 14.39 -11.77 1.92
N THR A 161 13.92 -11.21 0.82
CA THR A 161 14.30 -9.86 0.39
C THR A 161 13.08 -9.07 -0.08
N SER A 162 13.26 -7.80 -0.42
CA SER A 162 12.20 -6.96 -0.98
C SER A 162 12.70 -6.17 -2.17
N SER A 163 11.78 -5.64 -2.98
CA SER A 163 12.14 -4.72 -4.06
C SER A 163 12.56 -3.36 -3.51
N LEU A 164 11.78 -2.81 -2.58
CA LEU A 164 11.96 -1.46 -2.02
C LEU A 164 12.19 -1.51 -0.50
N PRO A 165 12.76 -0.44 0.08
CA PRO A 165 12.84 -0.30 1.54
C PRO A 165 11.45 -0.25 2.19
N SER A 166 11.35 -0.73 3.44
CA SER A 166 10.14 -0.68 4.27
C SER A 166 8.93 -1.46 3.74
N GLU A 167 9.13 -2.48 2.91
CA GLU A 167 8.07 -3.40 2.45
C GLU A 167 7.73 -4.49 3.50
N GLY A 168 8.36 -4.46 4.68
CA GLY A 168 8.10 -5.38 5.79
C GLY A 168 8.92 -6.67 5.73
N LYS A 169 10.01 -6.73 4.94
CA LYS A 169 10.85 -7.91 4.76
C LYS A 169 11.32 -8.53 6.09
N THR A 170 11.89 -7.74 7.00
CA THR A 170 12.47 -8.23 8.27
C THR A 170 11.42 -8.86 9.19
N ILE A 171 10.24 -8.22 9.31
CA ILE A 171 9.11 -8.76 10.07
C ILE A 171 8.59 -10.05 9.42
N THR A 172 8.49 -10.06 8.10
CA THR A 172 8.10 -11.26 7.34
C THR A 172 9.13 -12.37 7.51
N THR A 173 10.43 -12.06 7.47
CA THR A 173 11.51 -13.00 7.71
C THR A 173 11.42 -13.63 9.11
N ALA A 174 11.26 -12.80 10.14
CA ALA A 174 11.14 -13.25 11.52
C ALA A 174 9.94 -14.17 11.73
N ASN A 175 8.75 -13.75 11.28
CA ASN A 175 7.54 -14.57 11.40
C ASN A 175 7.59 -15.85 10.55
N THR A 176 8.24 -15.82 9.38
CA THR A 176 8.47 -17.03 8.56
C THR A 176 9.37 -18.03 9.30
N ALA A 177 10.46 -17.54 9.91
CA ALA A 177 11.37 -18.38 10.71
C ALA A 177 10.65 -18.99 11.91
N VAL A 178 9.86 -18.20 12.65
CA VAL A 178 9.02 -18.68 13.76
C VAL A 178 8.04 -19.76 13.28
N SER A 179 7.35 -19.52 12.15
CA SER A 179 6.40 -20.50 11.60
C SER A 179 7.08 -21.83 11.21
N LEU A 180 8.31 -21.79 10.70
CA LEU A 180 9.11 -22.99 10.42
C LEU A 180 9.53 -23.68 11.72
N ALA A 181 9.96 -22.95 12.76
CA ALA A 181 10.38 -23.52 14.04
C ALA A 181 9.22 -24.22 14.78
N GLN A 182 7.98 -23.78 14.58
CA GLN A 182 6.78 -24.43 15.14
C GLN A 182 6.58 -25.89 14.66
N THR A 183 7.26 -26.32 13.58
CA THR A 183 7.26 -27.72 13.15
C THR A 183 8.20 -28.63 13.96
N GLY A 184 8.95 -28.09 14.92
CA GLY A 184 10.02 -28.77 15.64
C GLY A 184 11.36 -28.78 14.90
N ALA A 185 11.46 -28.11 13.75
CA ALA A 185 12.71 -27.99 12.99
C ALA A 185 13.70 -27.06 13.70
N LYS A 186 15.01 -27.38 13.58
CA LYS A 186 16.09 -26.53 14.05
C LYS A 186 16.30 -25.38 13.06
N VAL A 187 15.71 -24.22 13.33
CA VAL A 187 15.71 -23.05 12.44
C VAL A 187 16.63 -21.97 12.95
N LEU A 188 17.47 -21.43 12.07
CA LEU A 188 18.30 -20.27 12.28
C LEU A 188 17.79 -19.08 11.46
N ILE A 189 17.63 -17.91 12.07
CA ILE A 189 17.46 -16.64 11.37
C ILE A 189 18.78 -15.85 11.38
N VAL A 190 19.16 -15.31 10.22
CA VAL A 190 20.40 -14.54 10.03
C VAL A 190 20.06 -13.14 9.55
N ASP A 191 20.54 -12.11 10.25
CA ASP A 191 20.45 -10.72 9.83
C ASP A 191 21.62 -10.38 8.90
N ALA A 192 21.39 -10.46 7.59
CA ALA A 192 22.36 -10.04 6.58
C ALA A 192 22.09 -8.62 6.02
N ASP A 193 21.12 -7.89 6.57
CA ASP A 193 20.97 -6.45 6.32
C ASP A 193 21.96 -5.66 7.19
N MET A 194 23.25 -5.78 6.89
CA MET A 194 24.31 -5.06 7.63
C MET A 194 24.25 -3.55 7.46
N ARG A 195 23.39 -3.04 6.56
CA ARG A 195 23.20 -1.59 6.33
C ARG A 195 22.20 -0.99 7.31
N ARG A 196 21.13 -1.73 7.61
CA ARG A 196 20.06 -1.35 8.55
C ARG A 196 19.61 -2.56 9.35
N PRO A 197 20.49 -3.08 10.24
CA PRO A 197 20.20 -4.26 11.03
C PRO A 197 18.96 -4.05 11.91
N ARG A 198 18.09 -5.06 11.97
CA ARG A 198 16.86 -4.95 12.76
C ARG A 198 16.47 -6.22 13.49
N ILE A 199 16.97 -7.38 13.11
CA ILE A 199 16.63 -8.67 13.74
C ILE A 199 16.94 -8.63 15.24
N HIS A 200 18.08 -8.03 15.64
CA HIS A 200 18.44 -7.86 17.05
C HIS A 200 17.37 -7.11 17.86
N THR A 201 16.75 -6.08 17.29
CA THR A 201 15.66 -5.32 17.92
C THR A 201 14.38 -6.16 18.03
N VAL A 202 14.04 -6.92 16.97
CA VAL A 202 12.84 -7.79 16.94
C VAL A 202 12.89 -8.84 18.05
N PHE A 203 14.07 -9.38 18.34
CA PHE A 203 14.28 -10.40 19.38
C PHE A 203 14.81 -9.84 20.71
N GLY A 204 14.95 -8.51 20.86
CA GLY A 204 15.46 -7.87 22.08
C GLY A 204 16.89 -8.28 22.42
N MET A 205 17.75 -8.52 21.41
CA MET A 205 19.13 -8.98 21.58
C MET A 205 20.13 -7.86 21.33
N GLU A 206 21.34 -7.97 21.93
CA GLU A 206 22.44 -7.08 21.61
C GLU A 206 23.04 -7.38 20.24
N ASN A 207 23.53 -6.33 19.55
CA ASN A 207 24.14 -6.38 18.21
C ASN A 207 25.64 -6.06 18.23
N GLY A 208 26.35 -6.30 19.35
CA GLY A 208 27.79 -5.99 19.50
C GLY A 208 28.69 -6.90 18.68
N SER A 209 28.25 -8.13 18.36
CA SER A 209 28.93 -9.10 17.49
C SER A 209 27.89 -9.88 16.68
N GLY A 210 28.28 -10.40 15.52
CA GLY A 210 27.38 -11.12 14.63
C GLY A 210 28.00 -11.44 13.27
N LEU A 211 27.17 -11.49 12.24
CA LEU A 211 27.58 -11.86 10.87
C LEU A 211 28.78 -11.04 10.37
N SER A 212 28.76 -9.72 10.55
CA SER A 212 29.86 -8.85 10.08
C SER A 212 31.19 -9.16 10.76
N SER A 213 31.15 -9.54 12.04
CA SER A 213 32.33 -9.94 12.79
C SER A 213 32.93 -11.25 12.25
N LEU A 214 32.08 -12.24 11.96
CA LEU A 214 32.52 -13.52 11.40
C LEU A 214 33.07 -13.40 9.97
N LEU A 215 32.54 -12.47 9.18
CA LEU A 215 33.00 -12.27 7.80
C LEU A 215 34.28 -11.43 7.70
N SER A 216 34.64 -10.71 8.77
CA SER A 216 35.83 -9.86 8.83
C SER A 216 37.14 -10.62 9.06
N SER A 217 37.06 -11.87 9.52
CA SER A 217 38.22 -12.74 9.78
C SER A 217 37.86 -14.22 9.54
N PRO A 218 38.82 -15.09 9.21
CA PRO A 218 38.57 -16.51 9.10
C PRO A 218 38.04 -17.06 10.43
N ALA A 219 36.77 -17.52 10.42
CA ALA A 219 36.10 -18.08 11.59
C ALA A 219 36.05 -19.62 11.50
N LYS A 220 36.30 -20.31 12.61
CA LYS A 220 36.05 -21.74 12.72
C LYS A 220 34.59 -22.01 13.02
N GLU A 221 34.17 -23.26 12.89
CA GLU A 221 32.82 -23.70 13.21
C GLU A 221 32.40 -23.37 14.63
N GLU A 222 33.33 -23.53 15.58
CA GLU A 222 33.12 -23.24 17.01
C GLU A 222 32.79 -21.76 17.21
N ASP A 223 33.57 -20.84 16.58
CA ASP A 223 33.36 -19.39 16.66
C ASP A 223 31.98 -19.00 16.08
N VAL A 224 31.54 -19.66 14.98
CA VAL A 224 30.24 -19.44 14.35
C VAL A 224 29.10 -19.84 15.28
N LEU A 225 29.23 -21.04 15.91
CA LEU A 225 28.17 -21.56 16.79
C LEU A 225 28.07 -20.80 18.12
N GLU A 226 29.17 -20.27 18.64
CA GLU A 226 29.20 -19.45 19.86
C GLU A 226 28.44 -18.10 19.69
N LEU A 227 28.47 -17.50 18.51
CA LEU A 227 27.77 -16.26 18.22
C LEU A 227 26.27 -16.41 17.98
N ILE A 228 25.79 -17.65 17.78
CA ILE A 228 24.37 -17.94 17.57
C ILE A 228 23.69 -18.00 18.95
N LYS A 229 22.70 -17.13 19.13
CA LYS A 229 21.89 -17.07 20.37
C LYS A 229 20.58 -17.84 20.17
N PHE A 230 20.13 -18.53 21.22
CA PHE A 230 18.85 -19.22 21.22
C PHE A 230 17.78 -18.38 21.92
N ASP A 231 16.70 -18.08 21.21
CA ASP A 231 15.52 -17.44 21.77
C ASP A 231 14.50 -18.51 22.21
N THR A 232 14.32 -18.66 23.52
CA THR A 232 13.41 -19.66 24.10
C THR A 232 11.95 -19.34 23.81
N SER A 233 11.59 -18.07 23.61
CA SER A 233 10.23 -17.65 23.39
C SER A 233 9.72 -18.09 22.02
N SER A 234 10.56 -17.99 21.00
CA SER A 234 10.23 -18.35 19.62
C SER A 234 10.74 -19.73 19.18
N ASN A 235 11.50 -20.40 20.02
CA ASN A 235 12.20 -21.65 19.69
C ASN A 235 13.12 -21.49 18.46
N LEU A 236 13.75 -20.33 18.33
CA LEU A 236 14.62 -19.97 17.21
C LEU A 236 16.07 -19.77 17.63
N TYR A 237 16.95 -20.12 16.72
CA TYR A 237 18.32 -19.67 16.77
C TYR A 237 18.45 -18.35 15.99
N VAL A 238 19.19 -17.39 16.53
CA VAL A 238 19.32 -16.04 15.97
C VAL A 238 20.79 -15.68 15.82
N MET A 239 21.19 -15.30 14.62
CA MET A 239 22.46 -14.66 14.33
C MET A 239 22.19 -13.21 13.95
N THR A 240 22.62 -12.28 14.80
CA THR A 240 22.50 -10.83 14.54
C THR A 240 23.52 -10.39 13.50
N SER A 241 23.32 -9.21 12.92
CA SER A 241 24.22 -8.64 11.92
C SER A 241 25.62 -8.30 12.47
N GLY A 242 25.70 -7.94 13.74
CA GLY A 242 26.90 -7.33 14.32
C GLY A 242 27.05 -5.84 13.96
N PRO A 243 28.21 -5.24 14.22
CA PRO A 243 28.49 -3.84 13.88
C PRO A 243 28.39 -3.60 12.38
N VAL A 244 27.91 -2.41 12.00
CA VAL A 244 27.78 -2.02 10.59
C VAL A 244 29.18 -1.87 9.97
N PRO A 245 29.55 -2.71 8.98
CA PRO A 245 30.86 -2.61 8.35
C PRO A 245 30.89 -1.50 7.28
N PRO A 246 32.06 -1.00 6.87
CA PRO A 246 32.17 0.00 5.82
C PRO A 246 31.72 -0.54 4.44
N ASN A 247 32.00 -1.81 4.13
CA ASN A 247 31.74 -2.44 2.83
C ASN A 247 30.96 -3.75 2.98
N PRO A 248 29.61 -3.70 3.25
CA PRO A 248 28.79 -4.90 3.43
C PRO A 248 28.84 -5.87 2.23
N ALA A 249 28.73 -5.34 1.00
CA ALA A 249 28.67 -6.17 -0.21
C ALA A 249 29.94 -6.99 -0.42
N GLU A 250 31.12 -6.44 -0.10
CA GLU A 250 32.40 -7.17 -0.21
C GLU A 250 32.49 -8.32 0.78
N LEU A 251 32.03 -8.12 2.03
CA LEU A 251 31.97 -9.18 3.03
C LEU A 251 31.01 -10.29 2.61
N ILE A 252 29.84 -9.95 2.08
CA ILE A 252 28.84 -10.92 1.59
C ILE A 252 29.39 -11.68 0.38
N GLY A 253 30.13 -11.02 -0.53
CA GLY A 253 30.73 -11.64 -1.71
C GLY A 253 31.98 -12.45 -1.43
N SER A 254 32.41 -12.59 -0.17
CA SER A 254 33.65 -13.26 0.19
C SER A 254 33.54 -14.79 0.22
N GLU A 255 34.68 -15.48 0.17
CA GLU A 255 34.74 -16.94 0.39
C GLU A 255 34.34 -17.32 1.82
N GLN A 256 34.53 -16.41 2.79
CA GLN A 256 34.10 -16.57 4.17
C GLN A 256 32.57 -16.74 4.27
N MET A 257 31.79 -15.95 3.51
CA MET A 257 30.34 -16.09 3.48
C MET A 257 29.91 -17.46 2.91
N THR A 258 30.57 -17.93 1.85
CA THR A 258 30.30 -19.26 1.28
C THR A 258 30.62 -20.38 2.28
N SER A 259 31.73 -20.26 3.00
CA SER A 259 32.14 -21.22 4.02
C SER A 259 31.20 -21.22 5.22
N LEU A 260 30.80 -20.02 5.67
CA LEU A 260 29.82 -19.84 6.73
C LEU A 260 28.49 -20.51 6.40
N LEU A 261 27.94 -20.28 5.20
CA LEU A 261 26.68 -20.88 4.78
C LEU A 261 26.75 -22.41 4.80
N LYS A 262 27.88 -23.02 4.41
CA LYS A 262 28.06 -24.48 4.51
C LYS A 262 28.04 -24.97 5.96
N ILE A 263 28.69 -24.26 6.89
CA ILE A 263 28.64 -24.58 8.32
C ILE A 263 27.19 -24.52 8.80
N LEU A 264 26.47 -23.46 8.47
CA LEU A 264 25.08 -23.27 8.89
C LEU A 264 24.14 -24.35 8.31
N GLN A 265 24.30 -24.72 7.04
CA GLN A 265 23.53 -25.78 6.38
C GLN A 265 23.74 -27.17 7.02
N ASN A 266 24.91 -27.41 7.60
CA ASN A 266 25.20 -28.67 8.29
C ASN A 266 24.59 -28.74 9.71
N ASN A 267 24.46 -27.60 10.37
CA ASN A 267 24.03 -27.52 11.76
C ASN A 267 22.54 -27.23 11.96
N PHE A 268 21.85 -26.72 10.92
CA PHE A 268 20.45 -26.31 10.98
C PHE A 268 19.62 -26.99 9.88
N THR A 269 18.34 -27.22 10.20
CA THR A 269 17.37 -27.75 9.22
C THR A 269 17.00 -26.67 8.19
N HIS A 270 16.78 -25.45 8.69
CA HIS A 270 16.49 -24.29 7.83
C HIS A 270 17.31 -23.09 8.34
N VAL A 271 17.85 -22.33 7.38
CA VAL A 271 18.53 -21.05 7.60
C VAL A 271 17.77 -19.99 6.82
N VAL A 272 17.11 -19.08 7.51
CA VAL A 272 16.32 -17.99 6.91
C VAL A 272 17.13 -16.70 7.02
N ILE A 273 17.42 -16.07 5.89
CA ILE A 273 18.34 -14.94 5.79
C ILE A 273 17.54 -13.69 5.43
N ASP A 274 17.60 -12.65 6.27
CA ASP A 274 17.10 -11.31 5.97
C ASP A 274 18.17 -10.50 5.22
N SER A 275 17.82 -9.80 4.15
CA SER A 275 18.76 -9.00 3.37
C SER A 275 18.23 -7.61 3.03
N PRO A 276 19.08 -6.64 2.67
CA PRO A 276 18.59 -5.34 2.19
C PRO A 276 17.80 -5.46 0.87
N PRO A 277 17.02 -4.40 0.50
CA PRO A 277 16.22 -4.39 -0.73
C PRO A 277 17.09 -4.49 -1.99
N ILE A 278 16.73 -5.42 -2.90
CA ILE A 278 17.56 -5.74 -4.09
C ILE A 278 17.54 -4.67 -5.20
N ALA A 279 16.51 -3.81 -5.24
CA ALA A 279 16.52 -2.70 -6.20
C ALA A 279 17.51 -1.59 -5.80
N SER A 280 17.90 -1.53 -4.53
CA SER A 280 18.78 -0.50 -3.98
C SER A 280 20.21 -0.98 -3.76
N PHE A 281 20.41 -2.26 -3.45
CA PHE A 281 21.69 -2.82 -3.02
C PHE A 281 21.95 -4.19 -3.66
N THR A 282 23.22 -4.47 -3.93
CA THR A 282 23.64 -5.75 -4.53
C THR A 282 23.77 -6.89 -3.52
N ASP A 283 23.78 -6.59 -2.24
CA ASP A 283 23.98 -7.53 -1.13
C ASP A 283 23.01 -8.72 -1.22
N GLY A 284 21.69 -8.44 -1.38
CA GLY A 284 20.67 -9.47 -1.54
C GLY A 284 20.83 -10.30 -2.80
N VAL A 285 21.34 -9.68 -3.89
CA VAL A 285 21.61 -10.38 -5.15
C VAL A 285 22.78 -11.35 -4.98
N LEU A 286 23.84 -10.96 -4.27
CA LEU A 286 24.96 -11.84 -3.97
C LEU A 286 24.53 -13.05 -3.13
N ILE A 287 23.75 -12.82 -2.06
CA ILE A 287 23.24 -13.93 -1.24
C ILE A 287 22.33 -14.84 -2.06
N ALA A 288 21.50 -14.28 -2.94
CA ALA A 288 20.57 -15.03 -3.78
C ALA A 288 21.26 -16.10 -4.66
N SER A 289 22.51 -15.87 -5.06
CA SER A 289 23.30 -16.84 -5.84
C SER A 289 23.85 -18.02 -5.01
N MET A 290 23.79 -17.93 -3.68
CA MET A 290 24.40 -18.91 -2.75
C MET A 290 23.36 -19.75 -2.00
N VAL A 291 22.06 -19.43 -2.11
CA VAL A 291 20.97 -20.06 -1.35
C VAL A 291 20.10 -20.97 -2.23
N ASP A 292 19.33 -21.86 -1.59
CA ASP A 292 18.44 -22.78 -2.30
C ASP A 292 17.23 -22.10 -2.94
N GLY A 293 16.81 -20.96 -2.37
CA GLY A 293 15.70 -20.20 -2.91
C GLY A 293 15.52 -18.82 -2.31
N VAL A 294 14.82 -17.97 -3.07
CA VAL A 294 14.55 -16.57 -2.76
C VAL A 294 13.05 -16.34 -2.65
N ILE A 295 12.65 -15.64 -1.63
CA ILE A 295 11.28 -15.14 -1.43
C ILE A 295 11.31 -13.63 -1.55
N LEU A 296 10.48 -13.07 -2.43
CA LEU A 296 10.37 -11.64 -2.63
C LEU A 296 9.17 -11.08 -1.88
N VAL A 297 9.41 -10.20 -0.94
CA VAL A 297 8.36 -9.48 -0.18
C VAL A 297 8.01 -8.20 -0.91
N VAL A 298 6.73 -7.96 -1.13
CA VAL A 298 6.20 -6.80 -1.84
C VAL A 298 5.06 -6.20 -1.03
N GLN A 299 5.09 -4.91 -0.77
CA GLN A 299 4.00 -4.21 -0.11
C GLN A 299 2.90 -3.85 -1.12
N ALA A 300 1.66 -4.26 -0.84
CA ALA A 300 0.51 -3.93 -1.66
C ALA A 300 0.29 -2.41 -1.76
N GLY A 301 0.06 -1.90 -2.98
CA GLY A 301 -0.20 -0.49 -3.25
C GLY A 301 1.02 0.43 -3.09
N ARG A 302 2.25 -0.11 -3.04
CA ARG A 302 3.47 0.70 -2.92
C ARG A 302 4.50 0.38 -4.00
N CYS A 303 4.69 -0.88 -4.31
CA CYS A 303 5.65 -1.32 -5.31
C CYS A 303 5.05 -1.21 -6.72
N SER A 304 5.71 -0.51 -7.63
CA SER A 304 5.27 -0.46 -9.02
C SER A 304 5.61 -1.76 -9.75
N ARG A 305 4.78 -2.10 -10.73
CA ARG A 305 4.97 -3.28 -11.59
C ARG A 305 6.34 -3.28 -12.27
N GLN A 306 6.82 -2.09 -12.65
CA GLN A 306 8.12 -1.94 -13.30
C GLN A 306 9.29 -2.26 -12.37
N VAL A 307 9.27 -1.75 -11.13
CA VAL A 307 10.31 -2.05 -10.12
C VAL A 307 10.32 -3.53 -9.79
N LEU A 308 9.14 -4.12 -9.64
CA LEU A 308 8.99 -5.53 -9.32
C LEU A 308 9.53 -6.44 -10.46
N LYS A 309 9.22 -6.10 -11.71
CA LYS A 309 9.76 -6.78 -12.89
C LYS A 309 11.28 -6.70 -12.94
N ARG A 310 11.86 -5.52 -12.63
CA ARG A 310 13.31 -5.33 -12.57
C ARG A 310 13.94 -6.17 -11.45
N SER A 311 13.30 -6.23 -10.28
CA SER A 311 13.78 -7.06 -9.16
C SER A 311 13.79 -8.55 -9.53
N ARG A 312 12.72 -9.04 -10.17
CA ARG A 312 12.69 -10.40 -10.73
C ARG A 312 13.84 -10.64 -11.71
N GLN A 313 14.05 -9.70 -12.64
CA GLN A 313 15.10 -9.81 -13.66
C GLN A 313 16.49 -9.93 -13.04
N LEU A 314 16.82 -9.08 -12.05
CA LEU A 314 18.09 -9.14 -11.32
C LEU A 314 18.35 -10.50 -10.69
N LEU A 315 17.34 -11.14 -10.12
CA LEU A 315 17.45 -12.49 -9.55
C LEU A 315 17.56 -13.57 -10.63
N THR A 316 16.83 -13.43 -11.73
CA THR A 316 16.83 -14.39 -12.83
C THR A 316 18.16 -14.39 -13.57
N ASP A 317 18.76 -13.20 -13.78
CA ASP A 317 20.02 -13.03 -14.51
C ASP A 317 21.21 -13.74 -13.83
N ILE A 318 21.16 -13.87 -12.50
CA ILE A 318 22.16 -14.64 -11.72
C ILE A 318 21.80 -16.10 -11.54
N GLY A 319 20.70 -16.58 -12.13
CA GLY A 319 20.21 -17.95 -11.99
C GLY A 319 19.63 -18.28 -10.63
N ALA A 320 19.25 -17.28 -9.81
CA ALA A 320 18.64 -17.51 -8.51
C ALA A 320 17.26 -18.16 -8.66
N ARG A 321 16.97 -19.15 -7.83
CA ARG A 321 15.67 -19.81 -7.81
C ARG A 321 14.69 -18.99 -6.97
N ILE A 322 13.73 -18.32 -7.62
CA ILE A 322 12.68 -17.59 -6.94
C ILE A 322 11.54 -18.55 -6.62
N PHE A 323 11.25 -18.76 -5.33
CA PHE A 323 10.14 -19.63 -4.91
C PHE A 323 8.80 -18.97 -5.11
N GLY A 324 8.74 -17.65 -4.94
CA GLY A 324 7.55 -16.85 -5.17
C GLY A 324 7.59 -15.51 -4.47
N VAL A 325 6.43 -14.90 -4.40
CA VAL A 325 6.23 -13.55 -3.85
C VAL A 325 5.28 -13.62 -2.66
N ILE A 326 5.58 -12.82 -1.62
CA ILE A 326 4.69 -12.56 -0.51
C ILE A 326 4.12 -11.16 -0.70
N LEU A 327 2.80 -11.05 -0.79
CA LEU A 327 2.12 -9.76 -0.82
C LEU A 327 1.84 -9.31 0.62
N ASN A 328 2.63 -8.36 1.11
CA ASN A 328 2.51 -7.82 2.46
C ASN A 328 1.53 -6.65 2.51
N GLN A 329 0.86 -6.46 3.64
CA GLN A 329 -0.16 -5.42 3.85
C GLN A 329 -1.27 -5.47 2.79
N ALA A 330 -1.67 -6.67 2.38
CA ALA A 330 -2.76 -6.87 1.45
C ALA A 330 -4.09 -6.41 2.06
N LYS A 331 -4.86 -5.63 1.29
CA LYS A 331 -6.27 -5.37 1.60
C LYS A 331 -7.05 -6.56 1.07
N LEU A 332 -7.38 -7.50 1.94
CA LEU A 332 -8.22 -8.65 1.56
C LEU A 332 -9.59 -8.14 1.09
N GLY A 333 -9.93 -8.39 -0.16
CA GLY A 333 -11.23 -8.06 -0.72
C GLY A 333 -12.35 -8.85 -0.01
N ALA A 334 -13.61 -8.39 -0.16
CA ALA A 334 -14.76 -9.05 0.49
C ALA A 334 -14.90 -10.54 0.13
N LYS A 335 -14.49 -10.96 -1.07
CA LYS A 335 -14.49 -12.37 -1.52
C LYS A 335 -13.35 -13.19 -0.91
N GLU A 336 -12.15 -12.63 -0.81
CA GLU A 336 -11.00 -13.28 -0.15
C GLU A 336 -11.19 -13.34 1.36
N ASN A 337 -11.75 -12.28 1.97
CA ASN A 337 -12.17 -12.30 3.36
C ASN A 337 -13.19 -13.42 3.65
N HIS A 338 -14.14 -13.67 2.75
CA HIS A 338 -15.16 -14.73 2.95
C HIS A 338 -14.51 -16.11 3.00
N TYR A 339 -13.53 -16.37 2.13
CA TYR A 339 -12.80 -17.66 2.11
C TYR A 339 -11.96 -17.87 3.38
N TYR A 340 -11.29 -16.82 3.87
CA TYR A 340 -10.54 -16.86 5.14
C TYR A 340 -11.47 -16.96 6.36
N TYR A 341 -12.67 -16.32 6.34
CA TYR A 341 -13.64 -16.38 7.43
C TYR A 341 -14.43 -17.70 7.45
N GLU A 342 -14.77 -18.26 6.32
CA GLU A 342 -15.50 -19.55 6.23
C GLU A 342 -14.65 -20.70 6.80
N SER A 343 -13.38 -20.74 6.47
CA SER A 343 -12.45 -21.74 7.05
C SER A 343 -12.33 -21.58 8.59
N TYR A 344 -12.51 -20.38 9.10
CA TYR A 344 -12.45 -20.07 10.54
C TYR A 344 -13.72 -20.54 11.29
N TYR A 345 -14.89 -20.29 10.73
CA TYR A 345 -16.17 -20.72 11.33
C TYR A 345 -16.38 -22.24 11.26
N HIS A 346 -15.89 -22.90 10.24
CA HIS A 346 -15.98 -24.36 10.15
C HIS A 346 -15.03 -25.07 11.13
N ALA A 347 -13.86 -24.54 11.44
CA ALA A 347 -12.94 -25.10 12.42
C ALA A 347 -13.49 -25.05 13.86
N ASP A 348 -14.19 -23.97 14.25
CA ASP A 348 -14.79 -23.84 15.58
C ASP A 348 -16.02 -24.75 15.76
N HIS A 349 -16.80 -25.01 14.69
CA HIS A 349 -17.94 -25.93 14.77
C HIS A 349 -17.52 -27.41 14.87
N TYR A 350 -16.34 -27.79 14.34
CA TYR A 350 -15.85 -29.17 14.46
C TYR A 350 -15.30 -29.47 15.86
N ASN A 351 -14.68 -28.50 16.53
CA ASN A 351 -14.13 -28.70 17.88
C ASN A 351 -15.20 -28.59 18.99
N GLY A 352 -16.27 -27.81 18.78
CA GLY A 352 -17.38 -27.69 19.72
C GLY A 352 -18.32 -28.89 19.78
N SER A 353 -18.28 -29.77 18.79
CA SER A 353 -19.11 -31.00 18.77
C SER A 353 -18.39 -32.22 19.36
N ALA A 354 -17.07 -32.18 19.53
CA ALA A 354 -16.31 -33.27 20.14
C ALA A 354 -16.40 -33.26 21.69
N GLU A 355 -16.54 -32.10 22.33
CA GLU A 355 -16.67 -31.98 23.79
C GLU A 355 -18.08 -32.29 24.36
N LYS A 356 -19.11 -32.43 23.54
CA LYS A 356 -20.47 -32.74 23.98
C LYS A 356 -20.85 -34.22 23.99
N ASN A 357 -19.95 -35.09 23.55
CA ASN A 357 -20.21 -36.55 23.52
C ASN A 357 -19.48 -37.36 24.58
N GLU A 358 -18.84 -36.72 25.58
CA GLU A 358 -18.19 -37.40 26.72
C GLU A 358 -18.82 -36.95 28.09
N ILE A 359 -20.15 -36.90 28.19
CA ILE A 359 -20.85 -36.89 29.50
C ILE A 359 -21.99 -37.90 29.45
#